data_4e353c658b636d1b3680253b9f8b2b15
#
_entry.id   4e353c658b636d1b3680253b9f8b2b15
#
_cell.length_a   1.000
_cell.length_b   1.000
_cell.length_c   1.000
_cell.angle_alpha   90.00
_cell.angle_beta   90.00
_cell.angle_gamma   90.00
#
_symmetry.space_group_name_H-M   'P 1'
#
loop_
_entity.id
_entity.type
_entity.pdbx_description
1 polymer ?
#
loop_
_entity_poly.entity_id
_entity_poly.type
_entity_poly.pdbx_seq_one_letter_code
_entity_poly.pdbx_strand_id
1 'polypeptide(L)'
;MLNRLQISALNLRLSIMAGVLAVMALVFHALTGNFLTPENLYNIAQQTAVVGIVAAAVALIIVARQIDLSVGSVMGVVGVLIAFLMYSKNWHWLPATGAGLVLSLVIALYQGWLTAYVGVPAFVVTLGGLVSFRGAAFLVADGKTQPVSDPTFLMFGGGLDGSLGPTLSWVLALALAALLAWTTVSRRRNAATHGFPMRPLWLDAVLALFFIAVLLAFVATMNAYVLADKGRGQGIPIPVLIWGTVVMTMAFIVNRTRFGRYVYAIGGNPEAALLVGIPVKRVMMKLFLLLAVMVTVAAVVSVSRLNAGTNSLGKDLELYVIAAAVIGGVALSGGAGTVLGSVLGALIVQFLESGLLLMDVSIGLRMVIIGQVLIIAVVFDVVYRRATGERMT
;
A
#
# COMPACT_ATOMS: atom_id res chain seq x y z
N MET A 1 -18.73 -5.08 -25.75
CA MET A 1 -17.87 -3.97 -26.23
C MET A 1 -17.34 -3.12 -25.07
N LEU A 2 -18.15 -2.74 -24.09
CA LEU A 2 -17.77 -1.97 -22.89
C LEU A 2 -16.60 -2.60 -22.10
N ASN A 3 -16.58 -3.91 -21.91
CA ASN A 3 -15.53 -4.60 -21.14
C ASN A 3 -14.13 -4.55 -21.80
N ARG A 4 -14.04 -4.46 -23.12
CA ARG A 4 -12.75 -4.33 -23.84
C ARG A 4 -12.16 -2.94 -23.74
N LEU A 5 -13.00 -1.90 -23.76
CA LEU A 5 -12.56 -0.51 -23.61
C LEU A 5 -12.06 -0.23 -22.19
N GLN A 6 -12.73 -0.74 -21.18
CA GLN A 6 -12.30 -0.60 -19.79
C GLN A 6 -10.97 -1.32 -19.50
N ILE A 7 -10.77 -2.52 -20.04
CA ILE A 7 -9.50 -3.26 -19.88
C ILE A 7 -8.35 -2.52 -20.62
N SER A 8 -8.61 -1.94 -21.78
CA SER A 8 -7.60 -1.17 -22.52
C SER A 8 -7.21 0.12 -21.80
N ALA A 9 -8.19 0.83 -21.22
CA ALA A 9 -7.95 2.06 -20.45
C ALA A 9 -7.16 1.78 -19.15
N LEU A 10 -7.48 0.70 -18.43
CA LEU A 10 -6.73 0.29 -17.25
C LEU A 10 -5.26 -0.05 -17.58
N ASN A 11 -5.04 -0.82 -18.65
CA ASN A 11 -3.70 -1.18 -19.08
C ASN A 11 -2.89 0.05 -19.51
N LEU A 12 -3.51 0.99 -20.22
CA LEU A 12 -2.88 2.25 -20.61
C LEU A 12 -2.46 3.07 -19.37
N ARG A 13 -3.34 3.18 -18.37
CA ARG A 13 -3.06 3.91 -17.13
C ARG A 13 -1.88 3.29 -16.37
N LEU A 14 -1.86 1.98 -16.18
CA LEU A 14 -0.75 1.28 -15.53
C LEU A 14 0.57 1.44 -16.30
N SER A 15 0.52 1.44 -17.64
CA SER A 15 1.70 1.68 -18.48
C SER A 15 2.23 3.11 -18.35
N ILE A 16 1.33 4.10 -18.29
CA ILE A 16 1.72 5.50 -18.05
C ILE A 16 2.39 5.64 -16.68
N MET A 17 1.83 5.05 -15.62
CA MET A 17 2.42 5.10 -14.28
C MET A 17 3.80 4.43 -14.23
N ALA A 18 3.96 3.29 -14.91
CA ALA A 18 5.27 2.64 -15.03
C ALA A 18 6.27 3.52 -15.80
N GLY A 19 5.82 4.21 -16.83
CA GLY A 19 6.63 5.21 -17.57
C GLY A 19 7.04 6.38 -16.68
N VAL A 20 6.13 6.91 -15.87
CA VAL A 20 6.43 7.98 -14.89
C VAL A 20 7.48 7.52 -13.89
N LEU A 21 7.35 6.31 -13.33
CA LEU A 21 8.36 5.74 -12.42
C LEU A 21 9.73 5.63 -13.08
N ALA A 22 9.79 5.15 -14.34
CA ALA A 22 11.04 5.05 -15.09
C ALA A 22 11.69 6.43 -15.34
N VAL A 23 10.88 7.42 -15.75
CA VAL A 23 11.36 8.79 -15.94
C VAL A 23 11.86 9.40 -14.63
N MET A 24 11.10 9.26 -13.53
CA MET A 24 11.53 9.72 -12.22
C MET A 24 12.84 9.07 -11.76
N ALA A 25 12.99 7.75 -11.96
CA ALA A 25 14.21 7.04 -11.62
C ALA A 25 15.43 7.59 -12.40
N LEU A 26 15.27 7.82 -13.69
CA LEU A 26 16.33 8.36 -14.54
C LEU A 26 16.67 9.82 -14.18
N VAL A 27 15.66 10.67 -13.98
CA VAL A 27 15.85 12.08 -13.60
C VAL A 27 16.55 12.20 -12.26
N PHE A 28 16.04 11.51 -11.22
CA PHE A 28 16.67 11.58 -9.90
C PHE A 28 18.08 10.96 -9.90
N HIS A 29 18.30 9.89 -10.68
CA HIS A 29 19.64 9.33 -10.79
C HIS A 29 20.61 10.29 -11.52
N ALA A 30 20.17 10.95 -12.59
CA ALA A 30 20.97 11.95 -13.29
C ALA A 30 21.33 13.17 -12.42
N LEU A 31 20.40 13.57 -11.52
CA LEU A 31 20.61 14.72 -10.63
C LEU A 31 21.45 14.37 -9.39
N THR A 32 21.36 13.14 -8.87
CA THR A 32 21.99 12.79 -7.58
C THR A 32 23.15 11.80 -7.71
N GLY A 33 23.23 11.06 -8.81
CA GLY A 33 24.18 9.95 -9.00
C GLY A 33 23.85 8.70 -8.17
N ASN A 34 23.04 8.83 -7.10
CA ASN A 34 22.83 7.81 -6.08
C ASN A 34 21.43 7.19 -6.06
N PHE A 35 20.48 7.68 -6.88
CA PHE A 35 19.09 7.22 -6.80
C PHE A 35 18.91 5.73 -7.14
N LEU A 36 19.63 5.21 -8.14
CA LEU A 36 19.57 3.80 -8.56
C LEU A 36 20.58 2.90 -7.84
N THR A 37 21.23 3.36 -6.77
CA THR A 37 22.10 2.50 -5.97
C THR A 37 21.30 1.40 -5.29
N PRO A 38 21.87 0.19 -5.11
CA PRO A 38 21.21 -0.92 -4.40
C PRO A 38 20.74 -0.53 -3.00
N GLU A 39 21.51 0.26 -2.27
CA GLU A 39 21.17 0.77 -0.95
C GLU A 39 19.89 1.61 -0.97
N ASN A 40 19.83 2.62 -1.86
CA ASN A 40 18.66 3.49 -1.94
C ASN A 40 17.41 2.72 -2.41
N LEU A 41 17.55 1.85 -3.41
CA LEU A 41 16.42 1.03 -3.90
C LEU A 41 15.93 0.04 -2.83
N TYR A 42 16.82 -0.49 -2.00
CA TYR A 42 16.47 -1.32 -0.85
C TYR A 42 15.68 -0.52 0.18
N ASN A 43 16.12 0.69 0.51
CA ASN A 43 15.42 1.61 1.41
C ASN A 43 14.05 2.02 0.87
N ILE A 44 13.96 2.37 -0.42
CA ILE A 44 12.68 2.65 -1.10
C ILE A 44 11.72 1.46 -0.98
N ALA A 45 12.19 0.24 -1.24
CA ALA A 45 11.35 -0.95 -1.18
C ALA A 45 10.76 -1.18 0.23
N GLN A 46 11.56 -0.99 1.28
CA GLN A 46 11.09 -1.09 2.68
C GLN A 46 10.09 0.00 3.05
N GLN A 47 10.35 1.25 2.65
CA GLN A 47 9.48 2.37 2.96
C GLN A 47 8.16 2.27 2.21
N THR A 48 8.22 1.90 0.93
CA THR A 48 7.04 1.65 0.11
C THR A 48 6.16 0.54 0.71
N ALA A 49 6.74 -0.47 1.34
CA ALA A 49 5.98 -1.55 1.96
C ALA A 49 5.00 -1.02 3.03
N VAL A 50 5.43 -0.11 3.90
CA VAL A 50 4.57 0.48 4.94
C VAL A 50 3.41 1.26 4.32
N VAL A 51 3.73 2.21 3.43
CA VAL A 51 2.72 3.02 2.74
C VAL A 51 1.79 2.15 1.90
N GLY A 52 2.35 1.18 1.16
CA GLY A 52 1.62 0.31 0.25
C GLY A 52 0.67 -0.67 0.94
N ILE A 53 1.01 -1.16 2.15
CA ILE A 53 0.12 -1.99 2.96
C ILE A 53 -1.16 -1.21 3.30
N VAL A 54 -1.02 0.01 3.79
CA VAL A 54 -2.16 0.85 4.18
C VAL A 54 -2.91 1.36 2.94
N ALA A 55 -2.19 1.79 1.90
CA ALA A 55 -2.79 2.30 0.66
C ALA A 55 -3.68 1.26 -0.04
N ALA A 56 -3.32 -0.02 0.01
CA ALA A 56 -4.13 -1.09 -0.53
C ALA A 56 -5.53 -1.19 0.13
N ALA A 57 -5.63 -0.90 1.43
CA ALA A 57 -6.91 -0.88 2.15
C ALA A 57 -7.63 0.46 2.00
N VAL A 58 -6.90 1.58 2.09
CA VAL A 58 -7.46 2.93 1.90
C VAL A 58 -8.06 3.08 0.50
N ALA A 59 -7.48 2.45 -0.52
CA ALA A 59 -8.05 2.41 -1.85
C ALA A 59 -9.50 1.89 -1.86
N LEU A 60 -9.82 0.84 -1.07
CA LEU A 60 -11.17 0.32 -0.96
C LEU A 60 -12.12 1.24 -0.17
N ILE A 61 -11.60 1.90 0.86
CA ILE A 61 -12.34 2.91 1.62
C ILE A 61 -12.77 4.05 0.67
N ILE A 62 -11.84 4.55 -0.16
CA ILE A 62 -12.11 5.61 -1.14
C ILE A 62 -13.06 5.11 -2.24
N VAL A 63 -12.86 3.88 -2.75
CA VAL A 63 -13.79 3.27 -3.71
C VAL A 63 -15.21 3.23 -3.16
N ALA A 64 -15.40 3.02 -1.84
CA ALA A 64 -16.70 3.06 -1.17
C ALA A 64 -17.20 4.48 -0.83
N ARG A 65 -16.60 5.54 -1.42
CA ARG A 65 -16.90 6.97 -1.16
C ARG A 65 -16.66 7.41 0.29
N GLN A 66 -15.74 6.74 0.98
CA GLN A 66 -15.35 7.16 2.33
C GLN A 66 -13.90 7.66 2.32
N ILE A 67 -13.60 8.56 3.23
CA ILE A 67 -12.23 9.04 3.46
C ILE A 67 -11.91 8.80 4.93
N ASP A 68 -10.79 8.15 5.19
CA ASP A 68 -10.27 7.95 6.55
C ASP A 68 -8.97 8.76 6.72
N LEU A 69 -9.04 9.78 7.55
CA LEU A 69 -7.92 10.64 7.89
C LEU A 69 -7.18 10.18 9.16
N SER A 70 -7.68 9.16 9.84
CA SER A 70 -7.09 8.71 11.11
C SER A 70 -6.05 7.60 10.98
N VAL A 71 -5.87 7.02 9.79
CA VAL A 71 -5.03 5.82 9.58
C VAL A 71 -3.61 5.98 10.12
N GLY A 72 -3.00 7.16 9.96
CA GLY A 72 -1.67 7.44 10.47
C GLY A 72 -1.63 7.54 12.00
N SER A 73 -2.64 8.17 12.61
CA SER A 73 -2.75 8.28 14.07
C SER A 73 -3.10 6.95 14.72
N VAL A 74 -3.96 6.12 14.08
CA VAL A 74 -4.24 4.76 14.54
C VAL A 74 -2.98 3.91 14.46
N MET A 75 -2.22 3.98 13.37
CA MET A 75 -0.92 3.31 13.27
C MET A 75 0.03 3.77 14.38
N GLY A 76 0.03 5.06 14.69
CA GLY A 76 0.83 5.64 15.76
C GLY A 76 0.49 5.06 17.13
N VAL A 77 -0.77 5.13 17.56
CA VAL A 77 -1.18 4.62 18.88
C VAL A 77 -1.03 3.11 19.00
N VAL A 78 -1.32 2.35 17.94
CA VAL A 78 -1.13 0.90 17.91
C VAL A 78 0.35 0.53 18.02
N GLY A 79 1.22 1.19 17.26
CA GLY A 79 2.65 0.93 17.30
C GLY A 79 3.29 1.33 18.62
N VAL A 80 2.90 2.48 19.19
CA VAL A 80 3.35 2.90 20.51
C VAL A 80 2.88 1.92 21.60
N LEU A 81 1.63 1.44 21.54
CA LEU A 81 1.12 0.45 22.49
C LEU A 81 1.92 -0.86 22.41
N ILE A 82 2.16 -1.38 21.21
CA ILE A 82 2.98 -2.60 21.01
C ILE A 82 4.35 -2.42 21.65
N ALA A 83 5.05 -1.35 21.31
CA ALA A 83 6.38 -1.07 21.84
C ALA A 83 6.39 -0.84 23.35
N PHE A 84 5.40 -0.13 23.90
CA PHE A 84 5.22 0.08 25.34
C PHE A 84 5.03 -1.25 26.09
N LEU A 85 4.18 -2.13 25.58
CA LEU A 85 3.95 -3.45 26.21
C LEU A 85 5.22 -4.30 26.17
N MET A 86 5.99 -4.25 25.07
CA MET A 86 7.24 -4.98 24.94
C MET A 86 8.32 -4.42 25.89
N TYR A 87 8.54 -3.11 25.85
CA TYR A 87 9.63 -2.47 26.61
C TYR A 87 9.28 -2.25 28.09
N SER A 88 8.19 -1.55 28.37
CA SER A 88 7.86 -1.12 29.74
C SER A 88 7.15 -2.20 30.57
N LYS A 89 6.49 -3.17 29.91
CA LYS A 89 5.78 -4.28 30.58
C LYS A 89 6.44 -5.63 30.37
N ASN A 90 7.53 -5.70 29.61
CA ASN A 90 8.27 -6.92 29.29
C ASN A 90 7.39 -8.03 28.66
N TRP A 91 6.39 -7.65 27.88
CA TRP A 91 5.57 -8.62 27.16
C TRP A 91 6.35 -9.19 25.97
N HIS A 92 6.11 -10.47 25.69
CA HIS A 92 6.55 -11.07 24.44
C HIS A 92 5.87 -10.35 23.25
N TRP A 93 6.56 -10.23 22.12
CA TRP A 93 6.07 -9.47 20.96
C TRP A 93 4.71 -9.97 20.43
N LEU A 94 4.41 -11.28 20.51
CA LEU A 94 3.18 -11.85 19.99
C LEU A 94 1.93 -11.37 20.74
N PRO A 95 1.81 -11.49 22.08
CA PRO A 95 0.68 -10.90 22.80
C PRO A 95 0.66 -9.38 22.75
N ALA A 96 1.80 -8.69 22.68
CA ALA A 96 1.85 -7.25 22.49
C ALA A 96 1.23 -6.82 21.14
N THR A 97 1.58 -7.53 20.06
CA THR A 97 0.96 -7.34 18.73
C THR A 97 -0.53 -7.67 18.76
N GLY A 98 -0.93 -8.74 19.47
CA GLY A 98 -2.33 -9.08 19.66
C GLY A 98 -3.12 -7.96 20.35
N ALA A 99 -2.56 -7.35 21.39
CA ALA A 99 -3.16 -6.20 22.07
C ALA A 99 -3.29 -4.98 21.13
N GLY A 100 -2.26 -4.72 20.32
CA GLY A 100 -2.30 -3.69 19.28
C GLY A 100 -3.41 -3.94 18.25
N LEU A 101 -3.58 -5.18 17.79
CA LEU A 101 -4.66 -5.56 16.89
C LEU A 101 -6.04 -5.35 17.53
N VAL A 102 -6.21 -5.77 18.77
CA VAL A 102 -7.48 -5.57 19.50
C VAL A 102 -7.80 -4.08 19.61
N LEU A 103 -6.85 -3.23 19.98
CA LEU A 103 -7.04 -1.78 20.02
C LEU A 103 -7.46 -1.23 18.65
N SER A 104 -6.77 -1.63 17.59
CA SER A 104 -7.09 -1.19 16.22
C SER A 104 -8.50 -1.61 15.80
N LEU A 105 -8.92 -2.85 16.13
CA LEU A 105 -10.26 -3.35 15.85
C LEU A 105 -11.34 -2.61 16.67
N VAL A 106 -11.06 -2.28 17.93
CA VAL A 106 -11.98 -1.48 18.77
C VAL A 106 -12.17 -0.08 18.18
N ILE A 107 -11.08 0.56 17.75
CA ILE A 107 -11.14 1.86 17.07
C ILE A 107 -11.97 1.76 15.78
N ALA A 108 -11.73 0.73 14.98
CA ALA A 108 -12.47 0.51 13.74
C ALA A 108 -13.95 0.22 13.95
N LEU A 109 -14.30 -0.53 14.99
CA LEU A 109 -15.69 -0.73 15.40
C LEU A 109 -16.36 0.58 15.79
N TYR A 110 -15.69 1.41 16.57
CA TYR A 110 -16.16 2.73 16.98
C TYR A 110 -16.41 3.65 15.78
N GLN A 111 -15.38 3.83 14.92
CA GLN A 111 -15.49 4.70 13.73
C GLN A 111 -16.48 4.16 12.72
N GLY A 112 -16.43 2.84 12.45
CA GLY A 112 -17.33 2.18 11.53
C GLY A 112 -18.78 2.20 12.00
N TRP A 113 -19.03 2.10 13.32
CA TRP A 113 -20.37 2.21 13.89
C TRP A 113 -20.93 3.65 13.75
N LEU A 114 -20.15 4.66 14.10
CA LEU A 114 -20.54 6.05 13.93
C LEU A 114 -20.84 6.38 12.46
N THR A 115 -20.03 5.87 11.54
CA THR A 115 -20.20 6.13 10.11
C THR A 115 -21.37 5.34 9.52
N ALA A 116 -21.44 4.03 9.76
CA ALA A 116 -22.38 3.15 9.07
C ALA A 116 -23.76 3.10 9.72
N TYR A 117 -23.85 3.25 11.04
CA TYR A 117 -25.11 3.07 11.78
C TYR A 117 -25.69 4.37 12.31
N VAL A 118 -24.85 5.27 12.83
CA VAL A 118 -25.30 6.61 13.28
C VAL A 118 -25.46 7.55 12.07
N GLY A 119 -24.65 7.37 11.00
CA GLY A 119 -24.74 8.18 9.79
C GLY A 119 -23.87 9.44 9.81
N VAL A 120 -22.88 9.53 10.72
CA VAL A 120 -21.93 10.63 10.74
C VAL A 120 -20.98 10.48 9.53
N PRO A 121 -20.73 11.53 8.73
CA PRO A 121 -19.77 11.45 7.62
C PRO A 121 -18.41 10.94 8.06
N ALA A 122 -17.86 9.97 7.32
CA ALA A 122 -16.61 9.30 7.73
C ALA A 122 -15.45 10.28 7.93
N PHE A 123 -15.33 11.30 7.06
CA PHE A 123 -14.24 12.27 7.18
C PHE A 123 -14.31 13.06 8.51
N VAL A 124 -15.51 13.33 9.05
CA VAL A 124 -15.68 14.02 10.35
C VAL A 124 -15.24 13.10 11.48
N VAL A 125 -15.70 11.83 11.46
CA VAL A 125 -15.36 10.82 12.47
C VAL A 125 -13.84 10.60 12.49
N THR A 126 -13.25 10.44 11.32
CA THR A 126 -11.82 10.14 11.20
C THR A 126 -10.93 11.36 11.41
N LEU A 127 -11.40 12.58 11.09
CA LEU A 127 -10.72 13.81 11.46
C LEU A 127 -10.64 13.99 12.98
N GLY A 128 -11.74 13.74 13.69
CA GLY A 128 -11.73 13.68 15.15
C GLY A 128 -10.82 12.56 15.66
N GLY A 129 -10.83 11.41 14.99
CA GLY A 129 -9.94 10.28 15.26
C GLY A 129 -8.46 10.61 15.07
N LEU A 130 -8.11 11.37 14.02
CA LEU A 130 -6.74 11.81 13.77
C LEU A 130 -6.15 12.54 15.00
N VAL A 131 -6.90 13.47 15.56
CA VAL A 131 -6.45 14.25 16.73
C VAL A 131 -6.48 13.38 17.99
N SER A 132 -7.59 12.66 18.22
CA SER A 132 -7.78 11.86 19.43
C SER A 132 -6.76 10.73 19.57
N PHE A 133 -6.54 9.96 18.50
CA PHE A 133 -5.61 8.82 18.55
C PHE A 133 -4.14 9.28 18.53
N ARG A 134 -3.84 10.44 17.93
CA ARG A 134 -2.53 11.08 18.09
C ARG A 134 -2.27 11.46 19.56
N GLY A 135 -3.25 12.06 20.22
CA GLY A 135 -3.19 12.34 21.65
C GLY A 135 -3.07 11.07 22.50
N ALA A 136 -3.82 10.02 22.16
CA ALA A 136 -3.73 8.73 22.85
C ALA A 136 -2.33 8.10 22.74
N ALA A 137 -1.65 8.22 21.59
CA ALA A 137 -0.27 7.76 21.44
C ALA A 137 0.70 8.46 22.42
N PHE A 138 0.51 9.77 22.64
CA PHE A 138 1.28 10.49 23.67
C PHE A 138 0.97 10.00 25.09
N LEU A 139 -0.29 9.76 25.42
CA LEU A 139 -0.70 9.32 26.75
C LEU A 139 -0.21 7.90 27.08
N VAL A 140 -0.23 6.98 26.11
CA VAL A 140 0.20 5.57 26.32
C VAL A 140 1.67 5.50 26.74
N ALA A 141 2.54 6.31 26.17
CA ALA A 141 3.98 6.28 26.41
C ALA A 141 4.51 7.50 27.19
N ASP A 142 3.63 8.32 27.75
CA ASP A 142 4.00 9.56 28.45
C ASP A 142 4.94 10.46 27.61
N GLY A 143 4.66 10.56 26.31
CA GLY A 143 5.48 11.30 25.36
C GLY A 143 6.86 10.69 25.04
N LYS A 144 7.22 9.55 25.65
CA LYS A 144 8.55 8.94 25.53
C LYS A 144 8.60 7.94 24.37
N THR A 145 9.75 7.87 23.71
CA THR A 145 10.05 6.81 22.76
C THR A 145 10.21 5.47 23.49
N GLN A 146 9.56 4.43 22.99
CA GLN A 146 9.62 3.08 23.53
C GLN A 146 10.54 2.22 22.64
N PRO A 147 11.79 1.94 23.03
CA PRO A 147 12.70 1.12 22.22
C PRO A 147 12.22 -0.34 22.16
N VAL A 148 12.54 -1.01 21.06
CA VAL A 148 12.26 -2.42 20.85
C VAL A 148 13.54 -3.12 20.43
N SER A 149 13.90 -4.22 21.14
CA SER A 149 15.13 -4.95 20.95
C SER A 149 14.94 -6.46 20.71
N ASP A 150 13.69 -6.95 20.65
CA ASP A 150 13.43 -8.38 20.38
C ASP A 150 13.86 -8.74 18.96
N PRO A 151 14.86 -9.66 18.78
CA PRO A 151 15.41 -9.96 17.46
C PRO A 151 14.36 -10.53 16.50
N THR A 152 13.40 -11.33 16.98
CA THR A 152 12.35 -11.94 16.16
C THR A 152 11.39 -10.87 15.65
N PHE A 153 11.02 -9.92 16.53
CA PHE A 153 10.16 -8.80 16.13
C PHE A 153 10.87 -7.88 15.12
N LEU A 154 12.15 -7.60 15.32
CA LEU A 154 12.93 -6.73 14.44
C LEU A 154 13.09 -7.28 13.00
N MET A 155 12.93 -8.58 12.79
CA MET A 155 12.92 -9.18 11.45
C MET A 155 11.78 -8.63 10.57
N PHE A 156 10.63 -8.27 11.15
CA PHE A 156 9.50 -7.71 10.39
C PHE A 156 9.79 -6.34 9.79
N GLY A 157 10.79 -5.62 10.29
CA GLY A 157 11.21 -4.31 9.79
C GLY A 157 12.26 -4.36 8.68
N GLY A 158 12.79 -5.52 8.34
CA GLY A 158 13.82 -5.66 7.31
C GLY A 158 15.19 -5.13 7.72
N GLY A 159 15.50 -5.07 9.02
CA GLY A 159 16.82 -4.74 9.56
C GLY A 159 17.88 -5.78 9.23
N LEU A 160 18.95 -5.88 10.07
CA LEU A 160 20.10 -6.77 9.85
C LEU A 160 19.72 -8.22 9.51
N ASP A 161 18.70 -8.77 10.18
CA ASP A 161 18.24 -10.16 10.00
C ASP A 161 16.86 -10.28 9.34
N GLY A 162 16.25 -9.15 8.97
CA GLY A 162 14.92 -9.08 8.40
C GLY A 162 14.86 -9.22 6.87
N SER A 163 15.67 -10.11 6.30
CA SER A 163 15.70 -10.40 4.87
C SER A 163 15.80 -11.91 4.59
N LEU A 164 15.36 -12.35 3.42
CA LEU A 164 15.45 -13.76 3.01
C LEU A 164 16.88 -14.24 2.77
N GLY A 165 17.84 -13.33 2.61
CA GLY A 165 19.15 -13.64 2.11
C GLY A 165 19.17 -13.94 0.59
N PRO A 166 20.39 -14.01 -0.01
CA PRO A 166 20.52 -14.09 -1.45
C PRO A 166 19.92 -15.35 -2.06
N THR A 167 20.21 -16.51 -1.48
CA THR A 167 19.80 -17.81 -2.04
C THR A 167 18.28 -17.96 -2.08
N LEU A 168 17.58 -17.71 -0.96
CA LEU A 168 16.13 -17.84 -0.91
C LEU A 168 15.44 -16.79 -1.78
N SER A 169 16.03 -15.59 -1.92
CA SER A 169 15.51 -14.55 -2.82
C SER A 169 15.54 -15.00 -4.27
N TRP A 170 16.61 -15.64 -4.73
CA TRP A 170 16.69 -16.21 -6.08
C TRP A 170 15.73 -17.38 -6.27
N VAL A 171 15.63 -18.29 -5.29
CA VAL A 171 14.68 -19.41 -5.35
C VAL A 171 13.25 -18.89 -5.48
N LEU A 172 12.86 -17.89 -4.68
CA LEU A 172 11.55 -17.27 -4.78
C LEU A 172 11.33 -16.57 -6.13
N ALA A 173 12.33 -15.83 -6.62
CA ALA A 173 12.25 -15.16 -7.92
C ALA A 173 12.04 -16.16 -9.07
N LEU A 174 12.80 -17.24 -9.09
CA LEU A 174 12.68 -18.28 -10.12
C LEU A 174 11.33 -19.01 -10.02
N ALA A 175 10.84 -19.29 -8.82
CA ALA A 175 9.52 -19.88 -8.62
C ALA A 175 8.40 -18.95 -9.13
N LEU A 176 8.47 -17.64 -8.84
CA LEU A 176 7.51 -16.66 -9.34
C LEU A 176 7.62 -16.46 -10.86
N ALA A 177 8.83 -16.46 -11.42
CA ALA A 177 9.04 -16.41 -12.87
C ALA A 177 8.44 -17.65 -13.58
N ALA A 178 8.67 -18.84 -13.03
CA ALA A 178 8.06 -20.07 -13.53
C ALA A 178 6.53 -20.02 -13.44
N LEU A 179 5.97 -19.50 -12.34
CA LEU A 179 4.53 -19.32 -12.18
C LEU A 179 3.95 -18.33 -13.20
N LEU A 180 4.63 -17.22 -13.47
CA LEU A 180 4.25 -16.24 -14.50
C LEU A 180 4.24 -16.87 -15.89
N ALA A 181 5.30 -17.62 -16.24
CA ALA A 181 5.37 -18.36 -17.50
C ALA A 181 4.25 -19.40 -17.60
N TRP A 182 4.06 -20.19 -16.56
CA TRP A 182 2.98 -21.19 -16.48
C TRP A 182 1.59 -20.58 -16.65
N THR A 183 1.28 -19.50 -15.93
CA THR A 183 -0.03 -18.83 -16.04
C THR A 183 -0.26 -18.24 -17.42
N THR A 184 0.77 -17.70 -18.08
CA THR A 184 0.68 -17.20 -19.45
C THR A 184 0.38 -18.33 -20.43
N VAL A 185 1.10 -19.45 -20.35
CA VAL A 185 0.87 -20.64 -21.19
C VAL A 185 -0.52 -21.25 -20.93
N SER A 186 -0.90 -21.41 -19.66
CA SER A 186 -2.19 -21.98 -19.27
C SER A 186 -3.37 -21.14 -19.75
N ARG A 187 -3.27 -19.80 -19.65
CA ARG A 187 -4.29 -18.88 -20.19
C ARG A 187 -4.44 -19.05 -21.70
N ARG A 188 -3.34 -19.18 -22.43
CA ARG A 188 -3.38 -19.39 -23.89
C ARG A 188 -4.00 -20.74 -24.25
N ARG A 189 -3.60 -21.81 -23.57
CA ARG A 189 -4.20 -23.14 -23.77
C ARG A 189 -5.70 -23.11 -23.54
N ASN A 190 -6.15 -22.54 -22.42
CA ASN A 190 -7.57 -22.43 -22.11
C ASN A 190 -8.33 -21.54 -23.11
N ALA A 191 -7.72 -20.46 -23.62
CA ALA A 191 -8.32 -19.63 -24.65
C ALA A 191 -8.46 -20.38 -25.97
N ALA A 192 -7.45 -21.18 -26.35
CA ALA A 192 -7.47 -22.01 -27.56
C ALA A 192 -8.55 -23.10 -27.49
N THR A 193 -8.66 -23.79 -26.32
CA THR A 193 -9.66 -24.86 -26.16
C THR A 193 -11.11 -24.37 -26.17
N HIS A 194 -11.34 -23.09 -25.77
CA HIS A 194 -12.69 -22.51 -25.72
C HIS A 194 -12.98 -21.53 -26.87
N GLY A 195 -12.11 -21.47 -27.89
CA GLY A 195 -12.31 -20.62 -29.06
C GLY A 195 -12.30 -19.12 -28.78
N PHE A 196 -11.70 -18.67 -27.67
CA PHE A 196 -11.60 -17.25 -27.36
C PHE A 196 -10.55 -16.55 -28.24
N PRO A 197 -10.78 -15.28 -28.64
CA PRO A 197 -9.81 -14.51 -29.40
C PRO A 197 -8.52 -14.33 -28.62
N MET A 198 -7.39 -14.71 -29.20
CA MET A 198 -6.06 -14.65 -28.61
C MET A 198 -5.27 -13.45 -29.16
N ARG A 199 -4.42 -12.90 -28.31
CA ARG A 199 -3.39 -11.93 -28.75
C ARG A 199 -2.30 -12.68 -29.54
N PRO A 200 -1.55 -11.97 -30.40
CA PRO A 200 -0.36 -12.54 -31.02
C PRO A 200 0.58 -13.15 -29.99
N LEU A 201 1.17 -14.31 -30.31
CA LEU A 201 2.05 -15.03 -29.37
C LEU A 201 3.23 -14.17 -28.92
N TRP A 202 3.83 -13.43 -29.86
CA TRP A 202 4.98 -12.57 -29.56
C TRP A 202 4.66 -11.49 -28.52
N LEU A 203 3.44 -10.94 -28.52
CA LEU A 203 3.04 -9.91 -27.56
C LEU A 203 2.92 -10.47 -26.14
N ASP A 204 2.28 -11.65 -25.99
CA ASP A 204 2.19 -12.32 -24.68
C ASP A 204 3.58 -12.73 -24.18
N ALA A 205 4.46 -13.19 -25.08
CA ALA A 205 5.82 -13.57 -24.75
C ALA A 205 6.66 -12.34 -24.31
N VAL A 206 6.60 -11.23 -25.05
CA VAL A 206 7.30 -9.98 -24.69
C VAL A 206 6.82 -9.45 -23.33
N LEU A 207 5.51 -9.46 -23.07
CA LEU A 207 4.98 -9.03 -21.78
C LEU A 207 5.45 -9.94 -20.64
N ALA A 208 5.40 -11.25 -20.81
CA ALA A 208 5.87 -12.20 -19.82
C ALA A 208 7.35 -12.04 -19.53
N LEU A 209 8.19 -11.94 -20.59
CA LEU A 209 9.62 -11.71 -20.45
C LEU A 209 9.94 -10.38 -19.78
N PHE A 210 9.19 -9.31 -20.08
CA PHE A 210 9.34 -8.01 -19.43
C PHE A 210 9.09 -8.12 -17.92
N PHE A 211 7.98 -8.72 -17.50
CA PHE A 211 7.69 -8.87 -16.06
C PHE A 211 8.69 -9.79 -15.35
N ILE A 212 9.16 -10.86 -16.02
CA ILE A 212 10.21 -11.72 -15.48
C ILE A 212 11.52 -10.94 -15.35
N ALA A 213 11.90 -10.16 -16.35
CA ALA A 213 13.12 -9.33 -16.31
C ALA A 213 13.06 -8.29 -15.17
N VAL A 214 11.93 -7.62 -14.99
CA VAL A 214 11.72 -6.67 -13.87
C VAL A 214 11.85 -7.38 -12.52
N LEU A 215 11.25 -8.56 -12.36
CA LEU A 215 11.35 -9.36 -11.14
C LEU A 215 12.80 -9.78 -10.86
N LEU A 216 13.51 -10.28 -11.86
CA LEU A 216 14.90 -10.70 -11.71
C LEU A 216 15.83 -9.51 -11.43
N ALA A 217 15.61 -8.37 -12.11
CA ALA A 217 16.35 -7.14 -11.85
C ALA A 217 16.12 -6.62 -10.43
N PHE A 218 14.87 -6.66 -9.95
CA PHE A 218 14.55 -6.31 -8.56
C PHE A 218 15.33 -7.19 -7.57
N VAL A 219 15.31 -8.52 -7.76
CA VAL A 219 16.02 -9.44 -6.86
C VAL A 219 17.53 -9.29 -6.97
N ALA A 220 18.07 -9.06 -8.17
CA ALA A 220 19.49 -8.76 -8.35
C ALA A 220 19.90 -7.49 -7.59
N THR A 221 19.08 -6.44 -7.65
CA THR A 221 19.31 -5.18 -6.91
C THR A 221 19.26 -5.41 -5.39
N MET A 222 18.27 -6.16 -4.89
CA MET A 222 18.18 -6.47 -3.45
C MET A 222 19.37 -7.30 -2.96
N ASN A 223 19.88 -8.19 -3.80
CA ASN A 223 21.07 -8.98 -3.50
C ASN A 223 22.39 -8.20 -3.61
N ALA A 224 22.42 -7.14 -4.43
CA ALA A 224 23.58 -6.26 -4.57
C ALA A 224 23.79 -5.34 -3.35
N TYR A 225 22.77 -5.18 -2.50
CA TYR A 225 22.92 -4.44 -1.25
C TYR A 225 23.61 -5.32 -0.21
N VAL A 226 24.83 -4.93 0.17
CA VAL A 226 25.68 -5.66 1.13
C VAL A 226 25.87 -4.81 2.36
N LEU A 227 25.49 -5.33 3.53
CA LEU A 227 25.82 -4.72 4.81
C LEU A 227 27.25 -5.06 5.19
N ALA A 228 28.01 -4.04 5.64
CA ALA A 228 29.43 -4.17 5.99
C ALA A 228 29.69 -5.32 7.00
N ASP A 229 28.79 -5.47 7.98
CA ASP A 229 28.93 -6.47 9.06
C ASP A 229 28.72 -7.92 8.59
N LYS A 230 28.03 -8.14 7.45
CA LYS A 230 27.67 -9.49 6.99
C LYS A 230 28.49 -9.99 5.81
N GLY A 231 29.09 -9.09 5.03
CA GLY A 231 29.89 -9.45 3.85
C GLY A 231 29.11 -10.21 2.75
N ARG A 232 27.77 -10.27 2.85
CA ARG A 232 26.86 -10.93 1.90
C ARG A 232 25.65 -10.05 1.57
N GLY A 233 25.09 -10.24 0.39
CA GLY A 233 23.87 -9.55 -0.01
C GLY A 233 22.70 -9.84 0.93
N GLN A 234 21.82 -8.86 1.09
CA GLN A 234 20.67 -8.97 1.99
C GLN A 234 19.54 -9.80 1.37
N GLY A 235 19.32 -9.70 0.07
CA GLY A 235 18.14 -10.30 -0.55
C GLY A 235 16.86 -9.49 -0.33
N ILE A 236 15.70 -10.10 -0.57
CA ILE A 236 14.40 -9.45 -0.42
C ILE A 236 14.09 -9.17 1.04
N PRO A 237 13.81 -7.91 1.43
CA PRO A 237 13.44 -7.60 2.81
C PRO A 237 12.05 -8.15 3.17
N ILE A 238 11.88 -8.63 4.40
CA ILE A 238 10.63 -9.19 4.92
C ILE A 238 9.44 -8.21 4.77
N PRO A 239 9.58 -6.90 5.02
CA PRO A 239 8.51 -5.93 4.74
C PRO A 239 7.92 -6.02 3.34
N VAL A 240 8.76 -6.24 2.32
CA VAL A 240 8.30 -6.37 0.92
C VAL A 240 7.50 -7.65 0.71
N LEU A 241 7.86 -8.73 1.38
CA LEU A 241 7.11 -9.99 1.33
C LEU A 241 5.74 -9.84 2.02
N ILE A 242 5.71 -9.17 3.17
CA ILE A 242 4.46 -8.82 3.86
C ILE A 242 3.58 -7.99 2.94
N TRP A 243 4.14 -6.93 2.36
CA TRP A 243 3.41 -6.08 1.42
C TRP A 243 2.90 -6.84 0.20
N GLY A 244 3.73 -7.67 -0.42
CA GLY A 244 3.33 -8.53 -1.54
C GLY A 244 2.17 -9.46 -1.18
N THR A 245 2.21 -10.06 0.02
CA THR A 245 1.14 -10.92 0.55
C THR A 245 -0.15 -10.13 0.77
N VAL A 246 -0.06 -8.92 1.35
CA VAL A 246 -1.19 -8.01 1.53
C VAL A 246 -1.80 -7.64 0.18
N VAL A 247 -0.98 -7.23 -0.80
CA VAL A 247 -1.46 -6.86 -2.14
C VAL A 247 -2.17 -8.03 -2.82
N MET A 248 -1.61 -9.24 -2.75
CA MET A 248 -2.26 -10.44 -3.32
C MET A 248 -3.60 -10.75 -2.61
N THR A 249 -3.63 -10.67 -1.29
CA THR A 249 -4.84 -10.90 -0.49
C THR A 249 -5.91 -9.85 -0.81
N MET A 250 -5.54 -8.58 -0.85
CA MET A 250 -6.45 -7.48 -1.18
C MET A 250 -6.96 -7.58 -2.62
N ALA A 251 -6.08 -7.91 -3.57
CA ALA A 251 -6.48 -8.14 -4.96
C ALA A 251 -7.43 -9.33 -5.09
N PHE A 252 -7.22 -10.41 -4.34
CA PHE A 252 -8.14 -11.55 -4.28
C PHE A 252 -9.50 -11.14 -3.69
N ILE A 253 -9.52 -10.45 -2.54
CA ILE A 253 -10.74 -9.95 -1.89
C ILE A 253 -11.54 -9.10 -2.89
N VAL A 254 -10.89 -8.16 -3.56
CA VAL A 254 -11.52 -7.23 -4.49
C VAL A 254 -12.09 -7.94 -5.72
N ASN A 255 -11.28 -8.79 -6.36
CA ASN A 255 -11.63 -9.32 -7.67
C ASN A 255 -12.43 -10.63 -7.62
N ARG A 256 -12.33 -11.39 -6.52
CA ARG A 256 -12.88 -12.75 -6.43
C ARG A 256 -14.02 -12.91 -5.41
N THR A 257 -14.23 -11.95 -4.49
CA THR A 257 -15.26 -12.11 -3.45
C THR A 257 -16.53 -11.27 -3.72
N ARG A 258 -17.63 -11.66 -3.06
CA ARG A 258 -18.86 -10.86 -3.04
C ARG A 258 -18.63 -9.51 -2.36
N PHE A 259 -17.76 -9.48 -1.34
CA PHE A 259 -17.44 -8.26 -0.61
C PHE A 259 -16.83 -7.20 -1.54
N GLY A 260 -15.83 -7.54 -2.35
CA GLY A 260 -15.25 -6.61 -3.32
C GLY A 260 -16.30 -6.05 -4.29
N ARG A 261 -17.16 -6.91 -4.85
CA ARG A 261 -18.25 -6.46 -5.74
C ARG A 261 -19.21 -5.50 -5.05
N TYR A 262 -19.54 -5.72 -3.78
CA TYR A 262 -20.41 -4.84 -3.01
C TYR A 262 -19.76 -3.48 -2.75
N VAL A 263 -18.45 -3.44 -2.48
CA VAL A 263 -17.68 -2.19 -2.30
C VAL A 263 -17.78 -1.32 -3.55
N TYR A 264 -17.56 -1.89 -4.74
CA TYR A 264 -17.67 -1.15 -6.00
C TYR A 264 -19.11 -0.74 -6.31
N ALA A 265 -20.09 -1.58 -6.04
CA ALA A 265 -21.51 -1.25 -6.23
C ALA A 265 -21.94 -0.06 -5.34
N ILE A 266 -21.55 -0.09 -4.05
CA ILE A 266 -21.81 1.01 -3.10
C ILE A 266 -21.14 2.29 -3.58
N GLY A 267 -19.87 2.18 -4.02
CA GLY A 267 -19.13 3.33 -4.52
C GLY A 267 -19.67 3.90 -5.83
N GLY A 268 -20.28 3.07 -6.68
CA GLY A 268 -20.92 3.54 -7.91
C GLY A 268 -22.20 4.30 -7.63
N ASN A 269 -23.13 3.68 -6.90
CA ASN A 269 -24.38 4.30 -6.47
C ASN A 269 -24.87 3.63 -5.17
N PRO A 270 -24.73 4.30 -4.00
CA PRO A 270 -25.15 3.74 -2.71
C PRO A 270 -26.65 3.47 -2.62
N GLU A 271 -27.50 4.31 -3.22
CA GLU A 271 -28.95 4.17 -3.20
C GLU A 271 -29.37 2.95 -4.02
N ALA A 272 -28.86 2.83 -5.25
CA ALA A 272 -29.13 1.67 -6.08
C ALA A 272 -28.61 0.37 -5.43
N ALA A 273 -27.44 0.41 -4.78
CA ALA A 273 -26.90 -0.73 -4.04
C ALA A 273 -27.85 -1.17 -2.91
N LEU A 274 -28.46 -0.22 -2.20
CA LEU A 274 -29.43 -0.51 -1.15
C LEU A 274 -30.71 -1.15 -1.71
N LEU A 275 -31.21 -0.62 -2.84
CA LEU A 275 -32.42 -1.11 -3.50
C LEU A 275 -32.30 -2.56 -3.98
N VAL A 276 -31.11 -2.99 -4.41
CA VAL A 276 -30.84 -4.38 -4.81
C VAL A 276 -30.45 -5.28 -3.63
N GLY A 277 -30.64 -4.81 -2.39
CA GLY A 277 -30.48 -5.62 -1.16
C GLY A 277 -29.03 -5.76 -0.67
N ILE A 278 -28.09 -4.94 -1.12
CA ILE A 278 -26.72 -4.95 -0.59
C ILE A 278 -26.73 -4.39 0.84
N PRO A 279 -26.19 -5.12 1.83
CA PRO A 279 -26.20 -4.70 3.23
C PRO A 279 -25.11 -3.61 3.48
N VAL A 280 -25.35 -2.38 2.98
CA VAL A 280 -24.39 -1.26 2.95
C VAL A 280 -23.72 -1.06 4.32
N LYS A 281 -24.50 -0.97 5.41
CA LYS A 281 -23.96 -0.76 6.77
C LYS A 281 -22.95 -1.84 7.18
N ARG A 282 -23.26 -3.12 6.89
CA ARG A 282 -22.36 -4.24 7.21
C ARG A 282 -21.09 -4.24 6.34
N VAL A 283 -21.22 -3.83 5.08
CA VAL A 283 -20.06 -3.73 4.17
C VAL A 283 -19.13 -2.61 4.64
N MET A 284 -19.68 -1.45 5.03
CA MET A 284 -18.91 -0.33 5.57
C MET A 284 -18.18 -0.73 6.86
N MET A 285 -18.85 -1.37 7.80
CA MET A 285 -18.22 -1.88 9.02
C MET A 285 -17.03 -2.80 8.70
N LYS A 286 -17.23 -3.74 7.77
CA LYS A 286 -16.15 -4.66 7.34
C LYS A 286 -14.97 -3.94 6.68
N LEU A 287 -15.20 -2.82 5.99
CA LEU A 287 -14.13 -2.00 5.42
C LEU A 287 -13.25 -1.38 6.51
N PHE A 288 -13.86 -0.78 7.55
CA PHE A 288 -13.10 -0.24 8.68
C PHE A 288 -12.32 -1.34 9.42
N LEU A 289 -12.93 -2.51 9.64
CA LEU A 289 -12.24 -3.66 10.26
C LEU A 289 -11.07 -4.17 9.42
N LEU A 290 -11.24 -4.25 8.10
CA LEU A 290 -10.17 -4.64 7.19
C LEU A 290 -9.01 -3.63 7.23
N LEU A 291 -9.33 -2.33 7.24
CA LEU A 291 -8.35 -1.26 7.37
C LEU A 291 -7.57 -1.37 8.69
N ALA A 292 -8.24 -1.65 9.81
CA ALA A 292 -7.61 -1.83 11.11
C ALA A 292 -6.55 -2.96 11.11
N VAL A 293 -6.86 -4.09 10.46
CA VAL A 293 -5.89 -5.18 10.31
C VAL A 293 -4.67 -4.70 9.51
N MET A 294 -4.87 -4.00 8.39
CA MET A 294 -3.77 -3.50 7.56
C MET A 294 -2.94 -2.44 8.29
N VAL A 295 -3.58 -1.55 9.04
CA VAL A 295 -2.91 -0.54 9.87
C VAL A 295 -2.08 -1.20 10.97
N THR A 296 -2.57 -2.28 11.59
CA THR A 296 -1.79 -3.04 12.58
C THR A 296 -0.58 -3.70 11.94
N VAL A 297 -0.72 -4.32 10.77
CA VAL A 297 0.42 -4.91 10.03
C VAL A 297 1.45 -3.82 9.70
N ALA A 298 1.03 -2.66 9.22
CA ALA A 298 1.91 -1.54 8.94
C ALA A 298 2.60 -0.98 10.21
N ALA A 299 1.88 -0.95 11.35
CA ALA A 299 2.44 -0.56 12.64
C ALA A 299 3.55 -1.50 13.10
N VAL A 300 3.35 -2.83 13.01
CA VAL A 300 4.37 -3.84 13.31
C VAL A 300 5.61 -3.63 12.44
N VAL A 301 5.44 -3.52 11.12
CA VAL A 301 6.55 -3.28 10.19
C VAL A 301 7.28 -1.98 10.52
N SER A 302 6.54 -0.90 10.82
CA SER A 302 7.12 0.42 11.12
C SER A 302 7.90 0.45 12.43
N VAL A 303 7.32 -0.09 13.53
CA VAL A 303 7.97 -0.17 14.84
C VAL A 303 9.22 -1.04 14.78
N SER A 304 9.13 -2.17 14.10
CA SER A 304 10.24 -3.07 13.88
C SER A 304 11.37 -2.40 13.07
N ARG A 305 11.02 -1.66 12.00
CA ARG A 305 11.99 -0.95 11.16
C ARG A 305 12.70 0.20 11.89
N LEU A 306 11.99 0.91 12.76
CA LEU A 306 12.52 2.03 13.54
C LEU A 306 13.20 1.56 14.85
N ASN A 307 13.09 0.27 15.19
CA ASN A 307 13.50 -0.30 16.48
C ASN A 307 12.86 0.43 17.67
N ALA A 308 11.73 1.10 17.44
CA ALA A 308 11.06 1.90 18.47
C ALA A 308 9.62 2.24 18.11
N GLY A 309 8.75 2.36 19.12
CA GLY A 309 7.47 3.06 19.04
C GLY A 309 7.64 4.52 19.43
N THR A 310 7.40 5.44 18.51
CA THR A 310 7.53 6.88 18.73
C THR A 310 6.19 7.58 18.54
N ASN A 311 5.98 8.71 19.22
CA ASN A 311 4.74 9.50 19.08
C ASN A 311 4.56 10.12 17.67
N SER A 312 5.63 10.21 16.90
CA SER A 312 5.61 10.64 15.50
C SER A 312 5.33 9.52 14.51
N LEU A 313 5.20 8.26 14.97
CA LEU A 313 4.90 7.14 14.12
C LEU A 313 3.60 7.38 13.34
N GLY A 314 3.63 7.17 12.04
CA GLY A 314 2.48 7.40 11.18
C GLY A 314 2.07 8.87 11.01
N LYS A 315 2.92 9.83 11.37
CA LYS A 315 2.63 11.23 11.10
C LYS A 315 2.55 11.48 9.60
N ASP A 316 1.48 12.17 9.19
CA ASP A 316 1.19 12.52 7.79
C ASP A 316 0.98 11.30 6.85
N LEU A 317 0.99 10.05 7.37
CA LEU A 317 0.82 8.83 6.58
C LEU A 317 -0.52 8.82 5.82
N GLU A 318 -1.60 9.37 6.42
CA GLU A 318 -2.90 9.51 5.78
C GLU A 318 -2.80 10.26 4.44
N LEU A 319 -1.99 11.30 4.36
CA LEU A 319 -1.78 12.07 3.14
C LEU A 319 -1.05 11.25 2.08
N TYR A 320 0.00 10.53 2.48
CA TYR A 320 0.78 9.67 1.57
C TYR A 320 -0.05 8.53 1.00
N VAL A 321 -0.89 7.87 1.82
CA VAL A 321 -1.70 6.73 1.37
C VAL A 321 -2.88 7.17 0.49
N ILE A 322 -3.50 8.34 0.79
CA ILE A 322 -4.53 8.92 -0.08
C ILE A 322 -3.90 9.35 -1.40
N ALA A 323 -2.74 10.02 -1.37
CA ALA A 323 -2.00 10.38 -2.57
C ALA A 323 -1.67 9.15 -3.41
N ALA A 324 -1.15 8.08 -2.79
CA ALA A 324 -0.86 6.82 -3.45
C ALA A 324 -2.10 6.21 -4.12
N ALA A 325 -3.25 6.20 -3.44
CA ALA A 325 -4.50 5.69 -3.98
C ALA A 325 -4.99 6.53 -5.17
N VAL A 326 -4.97 7.87 -5.06
CA VAL A 326 -5.47 8.78 -6.09
C VAL A 326 -4.54 8.81 -7.31
N ILE A 327 -3.23 8.95 -7.12
CA ILE A 327 -2.24 8.84 -8.20
C ILE A 327 -2.40 7.47 -8.87
N GLY A 328 -2.63 6.41 -8.06
CA GLY A 328 -2.93 5.05 -8.51
C GLY A 328 -4.23 4.88 -9.28
N GLY A 329 -5.06 5.92 -9.34
CA GLY A 329 -6.28 5.95 -10.12
C GLY A 329 -7.53 5.53 -9.40
N VAL A 330 -7.51 5.55 -8.09
CA VAL A 330 -8.73 5.43 -7.30
C VAL A 330 -9.51 6.74 -7.38
N ALA A 331 -10.77 6.67 -7.81
CA ALA A 331 -11.63 7.82 -7.92
C ALA A 331 -12.08 8.31 -6.54
N LEU A 332 -11.86 9.57 -6.23
CA LEU A 332 -12.40 10.19 -5.00
C LEU A 332 -13.93 10.22 -4.98
N SER A 333 -14.58 10.25 -6.14
CA SER A 333 -16.03 10.10 -6.27
C SER A 333 -16.54 8.69 -5.97
N GLY A 334 -15.65 7.72 -5.80
CA GLY A 334 -15.97 6.31 -5.56
C GLY A 334 -16.23 5.48 -6.82
N GLY A 335 -16.48 4.19 -6.62
CA GLY A 335 -16.88 3.25 -7.66
C GLY A 335 -15.79 2.80 -8.64
N ALA A 336 -14.62 3.44 -8.65
CA ALA A 336 -13.53 3.11 -9.56
C ALA A 336 -12.16 3.15 -8.86
N GLY A 337 -11.28 2.25 -9.25
CA GLY A 337 -9.93 2.14 -8.71
C GLY A 337 -9.44 0.69 -8.72
N THR A 338 -8.17 0.49 -8.46
CA THR A 338 -7.57 -0.86 -8.35
C THR A 338 -6.50 -0.89 -7.26
N VAL A 339 -6.36 -2.06 -6.61
CA VAL A 339 -5.27 -2.30 -5.63
C VAL A 339 -3.90 -2.17 -6.30
N LEU A 340 -3.73 -2.68 -7.53
CA LEU A 340 -2.47 -2.54 -8.26
C LEU A 340 -2.14 -1.09 -8.60
N GLY A 341 -3.16 -0.28 -8.91
CA GLY A 341 -2.97 1.16 -9.09
C GLY A 341 -2.40 1.82 -7.83
N SER A 342 -2.99 1.56 -6.66
CA SER A 342 -2.50 2.12 -5.40
C SER A 342 -1.08 1.65 -5.04
N VAL A 343 -0.69 0.44 -5.46
CA VAL A 343 0.69 -0.07 -5.34
C VAL A 343 1.66 0.80 -6.14
N LEU A 344 1.35 1.05 -7.42
CA LEU A 344 2.19 1.92 -8.26
C LEU A 344 2.19 3.36 -7.76
N GLY A 345 1.04 3.85 -7.27
CA GLY A 345 0.96 5.17 -6.64
C GLY A 345 1.83 5.29 -5.40
N ALA A 346 1.89 4.26 -4.55
CA ALA A 346 2.78 4.23 -3.39
C ALA A 346 4.26 4.27 -3.80
N LEU A 347 4.63 3.56 -4.87
CA LEU A 347 5.98 3.65 -5.45
C LEU A 347 6.29 5.05 -5.97
N ILE A 348 5.37 5.71 -6.68
CA ILE A 348 5.56 7.07 -7.19
C ILE A 348 5.80 8.05 -6.03
N VAL A 349 4.96 7.99 -4.98
CA VAL A 349 5.11 8.84 -3.80
C VAL A 349 6.46 8.59 -3.12
N GLN A 350 6.86 7.33 -2.98
CA GLN A 350 8.13 6.99 -2.34
C GLN A 350 9.36 7.33 -3.19
N PHE A 351 9.25 7.23 -4.51
CA PHE A 351 10.31 7.70 -5.44
C PHE A 351 10.51 9.21 -5.31
N LEU A 352 9.41 9.96 -5.24
CA LEU A 352 9.44 11.40 -5.05
C LEU A 352 10.10 11.76 -3.69
N GLU A 353 9.68 11.14 -2.62
CA GLU A 353 10.24 11.34 -1.27
C GLU A 353 11.74 11.05 -1.23
N SER A 354 12.16 9.88 -1.73
CA SER A 354 13.57 9.47 -1.76
C SER A 354 14.41 10.36 -2.68
N GLY A 355 13.88 10.73 -3.85
CA GLY A 355 14.58 11.60 -4.79
C GLY A 355 14.84 12.99 -4.20
N LEU A 356 13.81 13.58 -3.59
CA LEU A 356 13.94 14.88 -2.93
C LEU A 356 14.86 14.83 -1.70
N LEU A 357 14.87 13.69 -0.97
CA LEU A 357 15.79 13.48 0.15
C LEU A 357 17.25 13.44 -0.34
N LEU A 358 17.54 12.70 -1.40
CA LEU A 358 18.87 12.60 -1.98
C LEU A 358 19.38 13.92 -2.59
N MET A 359 18.47 14.81 -2.98
CA MET A 359 18.78 16.18 -3.42
C MET A 359 18.97 17.15 -2.25
N ASP A 360 18.98 16.67 -1.01
CA ASP A 360 19.09 17.48 0.22
C ASP A 360 18.00 18.57 0.35
N VAL A 361 16.81 18.31 -0.23
CA VAL A 361 15.68 19.23 -0.14
C VAL A 361 15.15 19.24 1.29
N SER A 362 14.97 20.42 1.87
CA SER A 362 14.49 20.58 3.25
C SER A 362 13.11 19.93 3.46
N ILE A 363 12.85 19.43 4.67
CA ILE A 363 11.59 18.73 5.02
C ILE A 363 10.37 19.58 4.65
N GLY A 364 10.39 20.88 4.96
CA GLY A 364 9.27 21.77 4.65
C GLY A 364 8.98 21.88 3.15
N LEU A 365 10.02 22.01 2.32
CA LEU A 365 9.86 22.09 0.87
C LEU A 365 9.42 20.75 0.28
N ARG A 366 9.89 19.60 0.82
CA ARG A 366 9.40 18.27 0.42
C ARG A 366 7.89 18.13 0.67
N MET A 367 7.39 18.56 1.83
CA MET A 367 5.96 18.56 2.14
C MET A 367 5.16 19.43 1.15
N VAL A 368 5.66 20.62 0.80
CA VAL A 368 5.03 21.48 -0.21
C VAL A 368 4.96 20.77 -1.57
N ILE A 369 6.08 20.20 -2.03
CA ILE A 369 6.13 19.51 -3.33
C ILE A 369 5.15 18.32 -3.36
N ILE A 370 5.16 17.47 -2.34
CA ILE A 370 4.28 16.31 -2.26
C ILE A 370 2.81 16.76 -2.24
N GLY A 371 2.48 17.80 -1.48
CA GLY A 371 1.14 18.38 -1.46
C GLY A 371 0.69 18.90 -2.84
N GLN A 372 1.58 19.60 -3.57
CA GLN A 372 1.27 20.06 -4.92
C GLN A 372 1.13 18.91 -5.92
N VAL A 373 1.96 17.88 -5.85
CA VAL A 373 1.83 16.68 -6.69
C VAL A 373 0.48 15.99 -6.45
N LEU A 374 0.01 15.92 -5.20
CA LEU A 374 -1.32 15.37 -4.89
C LEU A 374 -2.42 16.20 -5.55
N ILE A 375 -2.36 17.53 -5.44
CA ILE A 375 -3.36 18.44 -6.06
C ILE A 375 -3.37 18.25 -7.58
N ILE A 376 -2.20 18.26 -8.21
CA ILE A 376 -2.05 18.07 -9.66
C ILE A 376 -2.62 16.72 -10.10
N ALA A 377 -2.34 15.64 -9.34
CA ALA A 377 -2.88 14.32 -9.65
C ALA A 377 -4.42 14.29 -9.61
N VAL A 378 -5.03 14.94 -8.60
CA VAL A 378 -6.49 15.05 -8.49
C VAL A 378 -7.08 15.89 -9.65
N VAL A 379 -6.48 17.04 -9.96
CA VAL A 379 -6.89 17.88 -11.09
C VAL A 379 -6.84 17.08 -12.40
N PHE A 380 -5.75 16.35 -12.62
CA PHE A 380 -5.60 15.52 -13.81
C PHE A 380 -6.69 14.43 -13.88
N ASP A 381 -6.99 13.74 -12.78
CA ASP A 381 -8.06 12.72 -12.74
C ASP A 381 -9.42 13.32 -13.07
N VAL A 382 -9.75 14.49 -12.51
CA VAL A 382 -11.02 15.21 -12.77
C VAL A 382 -11.13 15.64 -14.23
N VAL A 383 -10.07 16.26 -14.78
CA VAL A 383 -10.05 16.71 -16.18
C VAL A 383 -10.15 15.52 -17.13
N TYR A 384 -9.39 14.47 -16.89
CA TYR A 384 -9.41 13.24 -17.71
C TYR A 384 -10.81 12.60 -17.74
N ARG A 385 -11.48 12.45 -16.59
CA ARG A 385 -12.83 11.88 -16.51
C ARG A 385 -13.87 12.74 -17.22
N ARG A 386 -13.75 14.08 -17.13
CA ARG A 386 -14.61 14.99 -17.90
C ARG A 386 -14.42 14.83 -19.40
N ALA A 387 -13.18 14.72 -19.85
CA ALA A 387 -12.84 14.57 -21.27
C ALA A 387 -13.30 13.20 -21.84
N THR A 388 -13.31 12.14 -21.02
CA THR A 388 -13.74 10.79 -21.43
C THR A 388 -15.24 10.54 -21.28
N GLY A 389 -16.03 11.53 -20.81
CA GLY A 389 -17.48 11.41 -20.65
C GLY A 389 -17.92 10.52 -19.49
N GLU A 390 -17.02 10.14 -18.60
CA GLU A 390 -17.36 9.47 -17.34
C GLU A 390 -18.04 10.50 -16.43
N ARG A 391 -19.40 10.44 -16.36
CA ARG A 391 -20.18 11.36 -15.51
C ARG A 391 -19.74 11.25 -14.05
N MET A 392 -19.37 12.38 -13.47
CA MET A 392 -19.31 12.54 -12.02
C MET A 392 -20.77 12.61 -11.53
N THR A 393 -21.29 11.49 -11.03
CA THR A 393 -22.59 11.44 -10.33
C THR A 393 -22.34 11.49 -8.81
#